data_be04124bb9e88abc55780123d2e14542
#
_entry.id   be04124bb9e88abc55780123d2e14542
#
_cell.length_a   1.000
_cell.length_b   1.000
_cell.length_c   1.000
_cell.angle_alpha   90.00
_cell.angle_beta   90.00
_cell.angle_gamma   90.00
#
_symmetry.space_group_name_H-M   'P 1'
#
loop_
_entity.id
_entity.type
_entity.pdbx_description
1 polymer ?
#
loop_
_entity_poly.entity_id
_entity_poly.type
_entity_poly.pdbx_seq_one_letter_code
_entity_poly.pdbx_strand_id
1 'polypeptide(L)'
;MRLLKEAGIDIGNGVNKLKAEATNFPIELFFLRDDDIPQYVEDGVADIGFVGENVVYEKAKKVEVSYSLGFGKCRLSFAVRKNENFTGPSYLSGKKIATSYPVLVQGYLDKYGIKAEIHEISGSVEIAPGIGLADIICDLVSSGSTLFMNGLKESETILNSQAVLVKRNNLPAELVTILERLLFRMESV
;
A
#
# COMPACT_ATOMS: atom_id res chain seq x y z
N MET A 1 -14.39 -4.78 4.25
CA MET A 1 -15.72 -5.41 4.51
C MET A 1 -15.94 -5.68 6.00
N ARG A 2 -15.03 -6.39 6.69
CA ARG A 2 -15.17 -6.69 8.13
C ARG A 2 -15.33 -5.40 8.96
N LEU A 3 -14.46 -4.41 8.79
CA LEU A 3 -14.51 -3.12 9.50
C LEU A 3 -15.86 -2.41 9.36
N LEU A 4 -16.43 -2.31 8.15
CA LEU A 4 -17.74 -1.66 7.93
C LEU A 4 -18.87 -2.41 8.63
N LYS A 5 -18.81 -3.75 8.62
CA LYS A 5 -19.79 -4.58 9.33
C LYS A 5 -19.70 -4.40 10.85
N GLU A 6 -18.48 -4.38 11.41
CA GLU A 6 -18.24 -4.12 12.83
C GLU A 6 -18.69 -2.71 13.22
N ALA A 7 -18.53 -1.72 12.35
CA ALA A 7 -19.05 -0.36 12.48
C ALA A 7 -20.59 -0.27 12.30
N GLY A 8 -21.30 -1.40 12.20
CA GLY A 8 -22.75 -1.47 12.07
C GLY A 8 -23.28 -0.96 10.73
N ILE A 9 -22.45 -1.00 9.68
CA ILE A 9 -22.86 -0.66 8.31
C ILE A 9 -23.21 -1.94 7.57
N ASP A 10 -24.50 -2.06 7.25
CA ASP A 10 -25.03 -3.24 6.57
C ASP A 10 -24.94 -3.04 5.05
N ILE A 11 -24.16 -3.91 4.41
CA ILE A 11 -23.98 -3.93 2.97
C ILE A 11 -24.86 -5.05 2.43
N GLY A 12 -25.90 -4.68 1.71
CA GLY A 12 -26.85 -5.61 1.13
C GLY A 12 -26.18 -6.71 0.31
N ASN A 13 -26.93 -7.73 -0.11
CA ASN A 13 -26.48 -8.98 -0.75
C ASN A 13 -25.67 -8.83 -2.07
N GLY A 14 -24.99 -7.71 -2.25
CA GLY A 14 -24.21 -7.35 -3.43
C GLY A 14 -22.73 -7.76 -3.42
N VAL A 15 -22.28 -8.59 -2.49
CA VAL A 15 -20.85 -8.94 -2.27
C VAL A 15 -20.15 -9.59 -3.49
N ASN A 16 -20.92 -10.04 -4.48
CA ASN A 16 -20.38 -10.60 -5.74
C ASN A 16 -20.40 -9.60 -6.91
N LYS A 17 -20.69 -8.32 -6.66
CA LYS A 17 -20.69 -7.26 -7.66
C LYS A 17 -19.50 -6.32 -7.38
N LEU A 18 -18.98 -5.68 -8.43
CA LEU A 18 -17.98 -4.63 -8.31
C LEU A 18 -18.51 -3.35 -7.64
N LYS A 19 -19.83 -3.33 -7.31
CA LYS A 19 -20.53 -2.20 -6.73
C LYS A 19 -21.60 -2.72 -5.76
N ALA A 20 -21.73 -2.07 -4.59
CA ALA A 20 -22.76 -2.37 -3.61
C ALA A 20 -23.20 -1.10 -2.87
N GLU A 21 -24.45 -1.06 -2.39
CA GLU A 21 -25.00 0.02 -1.56
C GLU A 21 -25.15 -0.46 -0.12
N ALA A 22 -24.87 0.41 0.84
CA ALA A 22 -25.24 0.13 2.22
C ALA A 22 -26.74 0.41 2.43
N THR A 23 -27.41 -0.46 3.20
CA THR A 23 -28.87 -0.37 3.44
C THR A 23 -29.23 0.60 4.55
N ASN A 24 -28.31 0.90 5.46
CA ASN A 24 -28.51 1.67 6.68
C ASN A 24 -27.55 2.85 6.85
N PHE A 25 -26.77 3.16 5.80
CA PHE A 25 -25.85 4.29 5.78
C PHE A 25 -25.74 4.85 4.35
N PRO A 26 -25.66 6.17 4.14
CA PRO A 26 -25.69 6.76 2.80
C PRO A 26 -24.32 6.65 2.09
N ILE A 27 -23.88 5.44 1.80
CA ILE A 27 -22.67 5.16 1.04
C ILE A 27 -22.91 4.09 -0.03
N GLU A 28 -22.23 4.26 -1.13
CA GLU A 28 -22.06 3.29 -2.18
C GLU A 28 -20.60 2.82 -2.21
N LEU A 29 -20.38 1.54 -2.45
CA LEU A 29 -19.09 0.89 -2.40
C LEU A 29 -18.67 0.41 -3.80
N PHE A 30 -17.45 0.73 -4.19
CA PHE A 30 -16.77 0.13 -5.35
C PHE A 30 -15.69 -0.82 -4.87
N PHE A 31 -15.65 -2.03 -5.44
CA PHE A 31 -14.62 -3.02 -5.17
C PHE A 31 -13.59 -2.98 -6.31
N LEU A 32 -12.50 -2.31 -6.07
CA LEU A 32 -11.44 -2.04 -7.03
C LEU A 32 -10.16 -2.78 -6.64
N ARG A 33 -9.20 -2.84 -7.56
CA ARG A 33 -7.82 -3.16 -7.19
C ARG A 33 -7.26 -2.02 -6.36
N ASP A 34 -6.48 -2.36 -5.35
CA ASP A 34 -5.86 -1.36 -4.45
C ASP A 34 -5.04 -0.31 -5.21
N ASP A 35 -4.31 -0.72 -6.25
CA ASP A 35 -3.53 0.16 -7.13
C ASP A 35 -4.36 1.25 -7.84
N ASP A 36 -5.64 0.99 -8.09
CA ASP A 36 -6.54 1.90 -8.81
C ASP A 36 -7.25 2.89 -7.87
N ILE A 37 -7.38 2.55 -6.58
CA ILE A 37 -8.17 3.33 -5.62
C ILE A 37 -7.72 4.81 -5.55
N PRO A 38 -6.41 5.14 -5.45
CA PRO A 38 -5.99 6.54 -5.38
C PRO A 38 -6.39 7.34 -6.61
N GLN A 39 -6.41 6.73 -7.80
CA GLN A 39 -6.82 7.39 -9.05
C GLN A 39 -8.33 7.72 -9.03
N TYR A 40 -9.18 6.77 -8.60
CA TYR A 40 -10.62 6.98 -8.51
C TYR A 40 -10.98 8.11 -7.53
N VAL A 41 -10.20 8.23 -6.45
CA VAL A 41 -10.38 9.31 -5.47
C VAL A 41 -9.86 10.65 -6.02
N GLU A 42 -8.70 10.68 -6.67
CA GLU A 42 -8.15 11.90 -7.30
C GLU A 42 -9.10 12.46 -8.36
N ASP A 43 -9.68 11.61 -9.20
CA ASP A 43 -10.61 11.98 -10.26
C ASP A 43 -12.01 12.36 -9.73
N GLY A 44 -12.27 12.18 -8.44
CA GLY A 44 -13.55 12.47 -7.81
C GLY A 44 -14.68 11.50 -8.18
N VAL A 45 -14.34 10.35 -8.77
CA VAL A 45 -15.28 9.24 -9.04
C VAL A 45 -15.69 8.57 -7.73
N ALA A 46 -14.72 8.47 -6.80
CA ALA A 46 -14.97 8.11 -5.41
C ALA A 46 -14.61 9.28 -4.49
N ASP A 47 -15.40 9.51 -3.45
CA ASP A 47 -15.14 10.58 -2.48
C ASP A 47 -14.06 10.20 -1.48
N ILE A 48 -14.01 8.91 -1.13
CA ILE A 48 -13.04 8.30 -0.21
C ILE A 48 -12.57 6.94 -0.73
N GLY A 49 -11.43 6.47 -0.23
CA GLY A 49 -10.92 5.13 -0.54
C GLY A 49 -10.25 4.49 0.69
N PHE A 50 -10.36 3.17 0.79
CA PHE A 50 -9.61 2.36 1.76
C PHE A 50 -8.49 1.65 1.03
N VAL A 51 -7.23 1.96 1.38
CA VAL A 51 -6.06 1.50 0.62
C VAL A 51 -4.84 1.37 1.54
N GLY A 52 -3.82 0.63 1.13
CA GLY A 52 -2.52 0.63 1.80
C GLY A 52 -1.80 1.96 1.63
N GLU A 53 -1.23 2.48 2.69
CA GLU A 53 -0.47 3.74 2.66
C GLU A 53 0.72 3.67 1.67
N ASN A 54 1.35 2.50 1.52
CA ASN A 54 2.36 2.22 0.52
C ASN A 54 1.87 2.49 -0.92
N VAL A 55 0.61 2.16 -1.23
CA VAL A 55 0.03 2.41 -2.56
C VAL A 55 -0.18 3.90 -2.77
N VAL A 56 -0.64 4.63 -1.75
CA VAL A 56 -0.80 6.09 -1.84
C VAL A 56 0.51 6.77 -2.24
N TYR A 57 1.61 6.41 -1.57
CA TYR A 57 2.92 6.98 -1.87
C TYR A 57 3.49 6.50 -3.20
N GLU A 58 3.32 5.21 -3.55
CA GLU A 58 3.80 4.68 -4.82
C GLU A 58 3.09 5.32 -6.02
N LYS A 59 1.76 5.47 -5.93
CA LYS A 59 0.98 6.07 -7.03
C LYS A 59 1.11 7.60 -7.08
N ALA A 60 1.59 8.23 -6.01
CA ALA A 60 1.82 9.69 -5.91
C ALA A 60 0.64 10.55 -6.38
N LYS A 61 -0.60 10.09 -6.08
CA LYS A 61 -1.82 10.79 -6.48
C LYS A 61 -2.17 11.91 -5.49
N LYS A 62 -2.92 12.91 -5.99
CA LYS A 62 -3.34 14.08 -5.22
C LYS A 62 -4.55 13.75 -4.34
N VAL A 63 -4.34 12.89 -3.35
CA VAL A 63 -5.33 12.51 -2.34
C VAL A 63 -4.81 12.84 -0.94
N GLU A 64 -5.72 13.03 0.01
CA GLU A 64 -5.37 13.31 1.41
C GLU A 64 -5.57 12.04 2.24
N VAL A 65 -4.52 11.61 2.96
CA VAL A 65 -4.66 10.56 3.99
C VAL A 65 -5.40 11.17 5.17
N SER A 66 -6.63 10.72 5.40
CA SER A 66 -7.53 11.29 6.40
C SER A 66 -7.52 10.50 7.71
N TYR A 67 -7.32 9.19 7.66
CA TYR A 67 -7.39 8.35 8.85
C TYR A 67 -6.56 7.08 8.72
N SER A 68 -5.85 6.70 9.79
CA SER A 68 -5.08 5.46 9.90
C SER A 68 -5.92 4.38 10.54
N LEU A 69 -6.09 3.24 9.87
CA LEU A 69 -7.03 2.20 10.28
C LEU A 69 -6.47 1.21 11.32
N GLY A 70 -5.16 1.26 11.59
CA GLY A 70 -4.52 0.45 12.62
C GLY A 70 -4.29 -1.03 12.28
N PHE A 71 -4.72 -1.50 11.11
CA PHE A 71 -4.53 -2.87 10.63
C PHE A 71 -3.80 -2.92 9.28
N GLY A 72 -3.52 -4.13 8.78
CA GLY A 72 -2.77 -4.32 7.53
C GLY A 72 -1.32 -3.81 7.62
N LYS A 73 -0.76 -3.75 8.84
CA LYS A 73 0.60 -3.26 9.07
C LYS A 73 1.62 -4.11 8.35
N CYS A 74 2.45 -3.46 7.56
CA CYS A 74 3.58 -4.04 6.84
C CYS A 74 4.69 -2.98 6.72
N ARG A 75 5.79 -3.35 6.09
CA ARG A 75 6.88 -2.44 5.81
C ARG A 75 7.46 -2.73 4.44
N LEU A 76 7.83 -1.71 3.72
CA LEU A 76 8.59 -1.82 2.49
C LEU A 76 10.07 -1.87 2.85
N SER A 77 10.72 -2.97 2.53
CA SER A 77 12.09 -3.21 2.96
C SER A 77 12.95 -3.79 1.85
N PHE A 78 14.22 -3.41 1.84
CA PHE A 78 15.22 -4.14 1.07
C PHE A 78 15.47 -5.51 1.70
N ALA A 79 15.70 -6.50 0.85
CA ALA A 79 16.13 -7.82 1.28
C ALA A 79 17.26 -8.35 0.37
N VAL A 80 18.25 -8.95 1.00
CA VAL A 80 19.45 -9.51 0.35
C VAL A 80 19.52 -11.01 0.58
N ARG A 81 20.38 -11.73 -0.16
CA ARG A 81 20.63 -13.16 0.12
C ARG A 81 21.16 -13.33 1.55
N LYS A 82 20.81 -14.44 2.20
CA LYS A 82 21.19 -14.70 3.60
C LYS A 82 22.69 -14.62 3.87
N ASN A 83 23.53 -14.99 2.88
CA ASN A 83 25.00 -14.97 2.97
C ASN A 83 25.61 -13.59 2.65
N GLU A 84 24.84 -12.61 2.20
CA GLU A 84 25.31 -11.26 1.92
C GLU A 84 25.20 -10.38 3.16
N ASN A 85 26.10 -9.39 3.29
CA ASN A 85 26.08 -8.44 4.38
C ASN A 85 25.72 -7.05 3.85
N PHE A 86 24.51 -6.60 4.14
CA PHE A 86 24.05 -5.26 3.80
C PHE A 86 24.71 -4.25 4.77
N THR A 87 25.49 -3.32 4.23
CA THR A 87 26.29 -2.36 5.00
C THR A 87 25.73 -0.95 4.99
N GLY A 88 24.47 -0.79 4.60
CA GLY A 88 23.79 0.50 4.48
C GLY A 88 23.52 0.91 3.04
N PRO A 89 23.00 2.14 2.82
CA PRO A 89 22.50 2.57 1.50
C PRO A 89 23.51 2.44 0.37
N SER A 90 24.79 2.73 0.61
CA SER A 90 25.85 2.63 -0.41
C SER A 90 26.04 1.23 -1.00
N TYR A 91 25.61 0.18 -0.28
CA TYR A 91 25.62 -1.20 -0.76
C TYR A 91 24.77 -1.41 -2.02
N LEU A 92 23.75 -0.56 -2.23
CA LEU A 92 22.86 -0.61 -3.39
C LEU A 92 23.53 -0.11 -4.69
N SER A 93 24.67 0.57 -4.60
CA SER A 93 25.32 1.18 -5.76
C SER A 93 25.69 0.15 -6.84
N GLY A 94 25.21 0.39 -8.08
CA GLY A 94 25.44 -0.49 -9.22
C GLY A 94 24.69 -1.82 -9.18
N LYS A 95 23.80 -2.02 -8.21
CA LYS A 95 23.00 -3.24 -8.08
C LYS A 95 21.72 -3.18 -8.93
N LYS A 96 21.20 -4.35 -9.26
CA LYS A 96 19.85 -4.53 -9.81
C LYS A 96 18.88 -4.81 -8.67
N ILE A 97 17.84 -3.97 -8.56
CA ILE A 97 16.84 -4.05 -7.51
C ILE A 97 15.49 -4.42 -8.14
N ALA A 98 14.97 -5.60 -7.83
CA ALA A 98 13.63 -5.98 -8.23
C ALA A 98 12.60 -5.47 -7.21
N THR A 99 11.50 -4.87 -7.71
CA THR A 99 10.46 -4.29 -6.85
C THR A 99 9.13 -4.12 -7.58
N SER A 100 8.04 -4.15 -6.82
CA SER A 100 6.71 -3.67 -7.26
C SER A 100 6.47 -2.19 -6.89
N TYR A 101 7.47 -1.52 -6.31
CA TYR A 101 7.39 -0.14 -5.79
C TYR A 101 8.52 0.73 -6.34
N PRO A 102 8.60 0.91 -7.69
CA PRO A 102 9.71 1.63 -8.33
C PRO A 102 9.82 3.10 -7.92
N VAL A 103 8.69 3.79 -7.68
CA VAL A 103 8.69 5.22 -7.30
C VAL A 103 9.28 5.40 -5.90
N LEU A 104 8.87 4.58 -4.94
CA LEU A 104 9.39 4.62 -3.57
C LEU A 104 10.86 4.25 -3.51
N VAL A 105 11.28 3.23 -4.27
CA VAL A 105 12.69 2.82 -4.35
C VAL A 105 13.53 3.92 -4.99
N GLN A 106 13.05 4.54 -6.10
CA GLN A 106 13.76 5.65 -6.73
C GLN A 106 13.92 6.82 -5.78
N GLY A 107 12.85 7.20 -5.04
CA GLY A 107 12.92 8.26 -4.04
C GLY A 107 13.95 7.99 -2.94
N TYR A 108 14.08 6.73 -2.51
CA TYR A 108 15.13 6.33 -1.57
C TYR A 108 16.52 6.46 -2.17
N LEU A 109 16.74 5.99 -3.40
CA LEU A 109 18.03 6.08 -4.09
C LEU A 109 18.45 7.54 -4.30
N ASP A 110 17.53 8.40 -4.70
CA ASP A 110 17.76 9.84 -4.92
C ASP A 110 18.14 10.55 -3.62
N LYS A 111 17.48 10.22 -2.51
CA LYS A 111 17.78 10.76 -1.18
C LYS A 111 19.23 10.54 -0.77
N TYR A 112 19.81 9.39 -1.14
CA TYR A 112 21.19 9.03 -0.81
C TYR A 112 22.18 9.24 -1.96
N GLY A 113 21.74 9.76 -3.12
CA GLY A 113 22.59 9.97 -4.30
C GLY A 113 23.12 8.68 -4.90
N ILE A 114 22.37 7.59 -4.81
CA ILE A 114 22.78 6.25 -5.24
C ILE A 114 22.28 5.97 -6.65
N LYS A 115 23.14 5.39 -7.48
CA LYS A 115 22.77 4.88 -8.81
C LYS A 115 22.66 3.37 -8.75
N ALA A 116 21.44 2.86 -8.98
CA ALA A 116 21.11 1.44 -9.09
C ALA A 116 20.12 1.24 -10.24
N GLU A 117 20.02 0.01 -10.74
CA GLU A 117 19.06 -0.36 -11.77
C GLU A 117 17.78 -0.88 -11.09
N ILE A 118 16.65 -0.24 -11.34
CA ILE A 118 15.35 -0.70 -10.85
C ILE A 118 14.71 -1.60 -11.89
N HIS A 119 14.37 -2.82 -11.49
CA HIS A 119 13.67 -3.80 -12.30
C HIS A 119 12.25 -4.00 -11.75
N GLU A 120 11.28 -3.37 -12.43
CA GLU A 120 9.88 -3.43 -12.01
C GLU A 120 9.28 -4.81 -12.28
N ILE A 121 8.68 -5.43 -11.26
CA ILE A 121 8.00 -6.73 -11.32
C ILE A 121 6.67 -6.64 -10.57
N SER A 122 5.59 -7.08 -11.22
CA SER A 122 4.26 -7.12 -10.61
C SER A 122 3.99 -8.46 -9.89
N GLY A 123 4.61 -8.68 -8.74
CA GLY A 123 4.43 -9.87 -7.90
C GLY A 123 5.57 -10.88 -7.98
N SER A 124 5.65 -11.78 -7.00
CA SER A 124 6.70 -12.81 -6.83
C SER A 124 8.14 -12.25 -6.92
N VAL A 125 8.34 -11.06 -6.37
CA VAL A 125 9.61 -10.33 -6.40
C VAL A 125 10.73 -11.13 -5.71
N GLU A 126 10.37 -11.91 -4.68
CA GLU A 126 11.28 -12.70 -3.85
C GLU A 126 12.05 -13.80 -4.60
N ILE A 127 11.57 -14.23 -5.76
CA ILE A 127 12.30 -15.23 -6.57
C ILE A 127 13.41 -14.62 -7.43
N ALA A 128 13.36 -13.31 -7.71
CA ALA A 128 14.22 -12.62 -8.65
C ALA A 128 15.74 -12.84 -8.38
N PRO A 129 16.25 -12.79 -7.13
CA PRO A 129 17.64 -13.08 -6.86
C PRO A 129 18.03 -14.53 -7.13
N GLY A 130 17.12 -15.48 -6.85
CA GLY A 130 17.37 -16.91 -7.04
C GLY A 130 17.57 -17.32 -8.50
N ILE A 131 16.90 -16.61 -9.41
CA ILE A 131 16.97 -16.86 -10.87
C ILE A 131 17.94 -15.92 -11.60
N GLY A 132 18.67 -15.06 -10.87
CA GLY A 132 19.66 -14.15 -11.44
C GLY A 132 19.06 -12.92 -12.15
N LEU A 133 17.78 -12.59 -11.90
CA LEU A 133 17.12 -11.42 -12.49
C LEU A 133 17.49 -10.12 -11.77
N ALA A 134 17.74 -10.19 -10.46
CA ALA A 134 18.18 -9.06 -9.65
C ALA A 134 19.21 -9.51 -8.59
N ASP A 135 19.96 -8.55 -8.05
CA ASP A 135 20.86 -8.76 -6.93
C ASP A 135 20.13 -8.67 -5.59
N ILE A 136 19.20 -7.73 -5.49
CA ILE A 136 18.49 -7.29 -4.30
C ILE A 136 17.01 -7.17 -4.64
N ILE A 137 16.16 -7.29 -3.65
CA ILE A 137 14.74 -6.93 -3.80
C ILE A 137 14.37 -5.81 -2.83
N CYS A 138 13.32 -5.08 -3.18
CA CYS A 138 12.59 -4.20 -2.27
C CYS A 138 11.11 -4.50 -2.38
N ASP A 139 10.51 -5.03 -1.32
CA ASP A 139 9.11 -5.47 -1.34
C ASP A 139 8.46 -5.35 0.03
N LEU A 140 7.13 -5.51 0.07
CA LEU A 140 6.38 -5.49 1.32
C LEU A 140 6.67 -6.73 2.16
N VAL A 141 7.00 -6.48 3.40
CA VAL A 141 7.28 -7.50 4.42
C VAL A 141 6.26 -7.36 5.54
N SER A 142 5.50 -8.42 5.78
CA SER A 142 4.64 -8.55 6.96
C SER A 142 5.36 -9.36 8.05
N SER A 143 5.46 -10.68 7.88
CA SER A 143 6.16 -11.58 8.82
C SER A 143 7.61 -11.89 8.42
N GLY A 144 7.96 -11.72 7.15
CA GLY A 144 9.26 -12.10 6.59
C GLY A 144 9.40 -13.59 6.24
N SER A 145 8.37 -14.40 6.44
CA SER A 145 8.41 -15.84 6.16
C SER A 145 8.69 -16.15 4.68
N THR A 146 8.09 -15.41 3.76
CA THR A 146 8.31 -15.56 2.32
C THR A 146 9.76 -15.29 1.94
N LEU A 147 10.36 -14.23 2.48
CA LEU A 147 11.79 -13.94 2.29
C LEU A 147 12.66 -15.09 2.76
N PHE A 148 12.37 -15.58 3.98
CA PHE A 148 13.14 -16.68 4.56
C PHE A 148 13.08 -17.95 3.71
N MET A 149 11.91 -18.32 3.20
CA MET A 149 11.74 -19.50 2.33
C MET A 149 12.50 -19.38 1.01
N ASN A 150 12.68 -18.15 0.50
CA ASN A 150 13.44 -17.88 -0.74
C ASN A 150 14.95 -17.57 -0.49
N GLY A 151 15.46 -17.88 0.70
CA GLY A 151 16.88 -17.71 1.00
C GLY A 151 17.32 -16.26 1.17
N LEU A 152 16.36 -15.35 1.43
CA LEU A 152 16.58 -13.94 1.65
C LEU A 152 16.49 -13.58 3.14
N LYS A 153 17.07 -12.45 3.49
CA LYS A 153 16.90 -11.78 4.78
C LYS A 153 16.60 -10.31 4.56
N GLU A 154 15.69 -9.79 5.36
CA GLU A 154 15.40 -8.37 5.42
C GLU A 154 16.62 -7.59 5.90
N SER A 155 16.86 -6.43 5.33
CA SER A 155 18.03 -5.60 5.65
C SER A 155 17.67 -4.19 6.09
N GLU A 156 16.99 -3.40 5.29
CA GLU A 156 16.65 -2.02 5.63
C GLU A 156 15.20 -1.70 5.24
N THR A 157 14.44 -1.15 6.19
CA THR A 157 13.07 -0.68 5.98
C THR A 157 13.09 0.76 5.48
N ILE A 158 12.41 1.02 4.38
CA ILE A 158 12.30 2.36 3.78
C ILE A 158 10.96 3.03 4.06
N LEU A 159 9.92 2.24 4.33
CA LEU A 159 8.58 2.73 4.65
C LEU A 159 7.86 1.75 5.58
N ASN A 160 7.27 2.25 6.66
CA ASN A 160 6.23 1.52 7.39
C ASN A 160 4.86 1.90 6.82
N SER A 161 3.99 0.92 6.64
CA SER A 161 2.69 1.08 6.02
C SER A 161 1.60 0.34 6.78
N GLN A 162 0.39 0.86 6.66
CA GLN A 162 -0.84 0.26 7.18
C GLN A 162 -2.01 0.61 6.26
N ALA A 163 -3.16 0.04 6.51
CA ALA A 163 -4.38 0.46 5.84
C ALA A 163 -4.77 1.88 6.29
N VAL A 164 -5.14 2.71 5.32
CA VAL A 164 -5.57 4.09 5.56
C VAL A 164 -6.87 4.38 4.81
N LEU A 165 -7.60 5.40 5.28
CA LEU A 165 -8.65 6.05 4.54
C LEU A 165 -8.08 7.29 3.87
N VAL A 166 -8.23 7.36 2.56
CA VAL A 166 -7.91 8.54 1.76
C VAL A 166 -9.19 9.24 1.32
N LYS A 167 -9.12 10.55 1.16
CA LYS A 167 -10.22 11.37 0.61
C LYS A 167 -9.71 12.28 -0.50
N ARG A 168 -10.62 12.73 -1.37
CA ARG A 168 -10.30 13.77 -2.35
C ARG A 168 -10.09 15.12 -1.67
N ASN A 169 -9.19 15.93 -2.21
CA ASN A 169 -8.81 17.22 -1.61
C ASN A 169 -9.99 18.20 -1.47
N ASN A 170 -10.96 18.18 -2.39
CA ASN A 170 -12.11 19.09 -2.42
C ASN A 170 -13.40 18.33 -2.08
N LEU A 171 -13.45 17.68 -0.91
CA LEU A 171 -14.66 17.00 -0.45
C LEU A 171 -15.76 18.04 -0.15
N PRO A 172 -16.98 17.93 -0.73
CA PRO A 172 -18.11 18.81 -0.43
C PRO A 172 -18.48 18.80 1.05
N ALA A 173 -18.89 19.95 1.60
CA ALA A 173 -19.21 20.09 3.03
C ALA A 173 -20.27 19.11 3.51
N GLU A 174 -21.26 18.79 2.67
CA GLU A 174 -22.30 17.80 2.95
C GLU A 174 -21.76 16.38 3.13
N LEU A 175 -20.69 16.02 2.38
CA LEU A 175 -20.04 14.73 2.48
C LEU A 175 -19.04 14.66 3.66
N VAL A 176 -18.53 15.80 4.12
CA VAL A 176 -17.69 15.86 5.33
C VAL A 176 -18.46 15.33 6.54
N THR A 177 -19.71 15.75 6.72
CA THR A 177 -20.56 15.27 7.84
C THR A 177 -20.81 13.75 7.75
N ILE A 178 -20.99 13.23 6.55
CA ILE A 178 -21.16 11.77 6.35
C ILE A 178 -19.85 11.04 6.68
N LEU A 179 -18.71 11.57 6.25
CA LEU A 179 -17.39 11.01 6.57
C LEU A 179 -17.12 11.01 8.08
N GLU A 180 -17.40 12.10 8.77
CA GLU A 180 -17.24 12.20 10.24
C GLU A 180 -18.07 11.13 10.96
N ARG A 181 -19.33 10.93 10.53
CA ARG A 181 -20.20 9.88 11.07
C ARG A 181 -19.67 8.47 10.77
N LEU A 182 -19.07 8.26 9.60
CA LEU A 182 -18.43 7.01 9.23
C LEU A 182 -17.24 6.74 10.16
N LEU A 183 -16.34 7.71 10.30
CA LEU A 183 -15.15 7.61 11.16
C LEU A 183 -15.55 7.35 12.61
N PHE A 184 -16.51 8.09 13.16
CA PHE A 184 -16.99 7.88 14.53
C PHE A 184 -17.49 6.45 14.77
N ARG A 185 -18.22 5.85 13.81
CA ARG A 185 -18.63 4.45 13.91
C ARG A 185 -17.45 3.48 13.84
N MET A 186 -16.45 3.78 13.03
CA MET A 186 -15.25 2.94 12.87
C MET A 186 -14.34 3.00 14.10
N GLU A 187 -14.26 4.13 14.81
CA GLU A 187 -13.49 4.30 16.05
C GLU A 187 -14.11 3.56 17.24
N SER A 188 -15.40 3.24 17.14
CA SER A 188 -16.13 2.55 18.21
C SER A 188 -15.97 1.03 18.17
N VAL A 189 -15.14 0.50 17.25
CA VAL A 189 -14.88 -0.94 17.00
C VAL A 189 -13.43 -1.27 17.31
#